data_a2f92d3abf8422c87800a71a2e5f4f78
#
_entry.id   a2f92d3abf8422c87800a71a2e5f4f78
#
_cell.length_a   1.000
_cell.length_b   1.000
_cell.length_c   1.000
_cell.angle_alpha   90.00
_cell.angle_beta   90.00
_cell.angle_gamma   90.00
#
_symmetry.space_group_name_H-M   'P 1'
#
loop_
_entity.id
_entity.type
_entity.pdbx_description
1 polymer ?
#
loop_
_entity_poly.entity_id
_entity_poly.type
_entity_poly.pdbx_seq_one_letter_code
_entity_poly.pdbx_strand_id
1 'polypeptide(L)'
;MTEADDPTTPAPLLRGSQRACAEAALVLAAKDIPYETVDLGAECELVVPLAQLAVARAELERYALERAPVRRVRPVFMPFSGAEIGSGIYAALLVLVAYCAGIQAFGADWLAQGSLDSRRGAAREWWRAVTALTLHLDQAHLLGNLLFGVAIGGLAGRAFGPGIGWASILAAATTANYADMLISPPTHRAVGASTAVFAALGLLVGFAWRHGLTLRDRFKYAYAPVFGGVALLALLGAGDQHVDVLAHALGFIAGVATGWLYFRLGIPQSRSRGVQIAAGAAALALVALAWALALRR
;
A
#
# COMPACT_ATOMS: atom_id res chain seq x y z
N MET A 1 34.39 -24.51 59.71
CA MET A 1 33.20 -24.22 58.85
C MET A 1 32.72 -22.88 59.30
N THR A 2 32.98 -21.88 58.52
CA THR A 2 32.51 -20.51 58.77
C THR A 2 31.05 -20.42 58.42
N GLU A 3 30.25 -19.62 59.12
CA GLU A 3 28.82 -19.38 58.93
C GLU A 3 28.41 -19.00 57.44
N ALA A 4 29.41 -18.76 56.63
CA ALA A 4 29.26 -18.38 55.20
C ALA A 4 28.96 -19.56 54.23
N ASP A 5 29.08 -20.83 54.70
CA ASP A 5 28.94 -22.03 53.86
C ASP A 5 27.62 -22.81 54.14
N ASP A 6 26.68 -22.22 54.88
CA ASP A 6 25.39 -22.86 55.08
C ASP A 6 24.52 -22.76 53.80
N PRO A 7 24.15 -23.90 53.19
CA PRO A 7 23.41 -23.94 51.93
C PRO A 7 22.00 -23.31 52.07
N THR A 8 21.50 -23.11 53.30
CA THR A 8 20.19 -22.49 53.56
C THR A 8 20.27 -20.98 53.75
N THR A 9 21.44 -20.39 53.81
CA THR A 9 21.64 -18.96 53.99
C THR A 9 20.95 -18.18 52.87
N PRO A 10 20.08 -17.19 53.17
CA PRO A 10 19.45 -16.37 52.14
C PRO A 10 20.44 -15.55 51.35
N ALA A 11 20.41 -15.69 50.03
CA ALA A 11 21.28 -14.96 49.13
C ALA A 11 20.47 -14.05 48.19
N PRO A 12 20.88 -12.79 47.99
CA PRO A 12 20.15 -11.88 47.10
C PRO A 12 20.24 -12.33 45.64
N LEU A 13 19.09 -12.46 44.99
CA LEU A 13 18.99 -12.89 43.61
C LEU A 13 18.70 -11.69 42.68
N LEU A 14 17.69 -10.87 43.04
CA LEU A 14 17.24 -9.76 42.24
C LEU A 14 16.75 -8.62 43.12
N ARG A 15 17.19 -7.39 42.82
CA ARG A 15 16.62 -6.18 43.42
C ARG A 15 16.09 -5.27 42.32
N GLY A 16 14.87 -4.76 42.47
CA GLY A 16 14.25 -3.91 41.46
C GLY A 16 12.87 -3.41 41.87
N SER A 17 12.09 -2.99 40.86
CA SER A 17 10.71 -2.54 41.10
C SER A 17 9.82 -3.69 41.60
N GLN A 18 8.76 -3.38 42.32
CA GLN A 18 7.73 -4.34 42.78
C GLN A 18 7.24 -5.26 41.64
N ARG A 19 7.06 -4.69 40.45
CA ARG A 19 6.67 -5.45 39.24
C ARG A 19 7.74 -6.45 38.78
N ALA A 20 9.01 -6.06 38.81
CA ALA A 20 10.10 -6.93 38.37
C ALA A 20 10.28 -8.11 39.33
N CYS A 21 10.18 -7.85 40.63
CA CYS A 21 10.25 -8.91 41.63
C CYS A 21 9.04 -9.84 41.53
N ALA A 22 7.83 -9.32 41.38
CA ALA A 22 6.60 -10.14 41.27
C ALA A 22 6.71 -11.06 40.03
N GLU A 23 7.26 -10.55 38.90
CA GLU A 23 7.44 -11.33 37.68
C GLU A 23 8.51 -12.43 37.88
N ALA A 24 9.65 -12.10 38.49
CA ALA A 24 10.70 -13.08 38.81
C ALA A 24 10.21 -14.12 39.80
N ALA A 25 9.43 -13.73 40.81
CA ALA A 25 8.82 -14.64 41.77
C ALA A 25 7.91 -15.68 41.11
N LEU A 26 7.11 -15.29 40.11
CA LEU A 26 6.30 -16.22 39.32
C LEU A 26 7.14 -17.26 38.56
N VAL A 27 8.29 -16.85 38.03
CA VAL A 27 9.21 -17.77 37.34
C VAL A 27 9.79 -18.78 38.32
N LEU A 28 10.23 -18.30 39.49
CA LEU A 28 10.79 -19.18 40.55
C LEU A 28 9.72 -20.15 41.08
N ALA A 29 8.51 -19.68 41.33
CA ALA A 29 7.38 -20.51 41.76
C ALA A 29 7.02 -21.59 40.72
N ALA A 30 7.05 -21.25 39.44
CA ALA A 30 6.78 -22.20 38.34
C ALA A 30 7.87 -23.29 38.18
N LYS A 31 9.00 -23.12 38.86
CA LYS A 31 10.16 -24.05 38.86
C LYS A 31 10.38 -24.71 40.22
N ASP A 32 9.45 -24.52 41.14
CA ASP A 32 9.53 -25.03 42.52
C ASP A 32 10.80 -24.57 43.23
N ILE A 33 11.35 -23.38 42.90
CA ILE A 33 12.50 -22.78 43.57
C ILE A 33 11.98 -21.93 44.73
N PRO A 34 12.34 -22.25 46.02
CA PRO A 34 11.92 -21.47 47.17
C PRO A 34 12.55 -20.06 47.12
N TYR A 35 11.74 -19.06 47.45
CA TYR A 35 12.16 -17.66 47.48
C TYR A 35 11.45 -16.91 48.59
N GLU A 36 12.05 -15.83 49.04
CA GLU A 36 11.41 -14.83 49.92
C GLU A 36 11.49 -13.46 49.26
N THR A 37 10.46 -12.63 49.51
CA THR A 37 10.39 -11.26 49.01
C THR A 37 10.57 -10.30 50.16
N VAL A 38 11.58 -9.46 50.09
CA VAL A 38 11.84 -8.39 51.05
C VAL A 38 11.33 -7.09 50.47
N ASP A 39 10.34 -6.49 51.09
CA ASP A 39 9.80 -5.20 50.70
C ASP A 39 10.69 -4.07 51.21
N LEU A 40 11.19 -3.24 50.29
CA LEU A 40 12.02 -2.07 50.55
C LEU A 40 11.28 -0.75 50.24
N GLY A 41 9.94 -0.79 50.22
CA GLY A 41 9.08 0.35 49.86
C GLY A 41 8.89 0.53 48.36
N ALA A 42 9.65 1.42 47.73
CA ALA A 42 9.57 1.62 46.26
C ALA A 42 10.22 0.49 45.44
N GLU A 43 11.12 -0.26 46.08
CA GLU A 43 11.82 -1.41 45.51
C GLU A 43 11.49 -2.67 46.28
N CYS A 44 11.83 -3.80 45.75
CA CYS A 44 11.82 -5.06 46.48
C CYS A 44 13.08 -5.87 46.16
N GLU A 45 13.42 -6.80 47.02
CA GLU A 45 14.52 -7.74 46.85
C GLU A 45 13.99 -9.17 46.94
N LEU A 46 14.37 -10.00 45.96
CA LEU A 46 14.12 -11.45 46.02
C LEU A 46 15.38 -12.14 46.54
N VAL A 47 15.21 -12.97 47.55
CA VAL A 47 16.28 -13.80 48.10
C VAL A 47 15.91 -15.26 47.91
N VAL A 48 16.94 -16.09 47.70
CA VAL A 48 16.82 -17.55 47.57
C VAL A 48 17.87 -18.23 48.41
N PRO A 49 17.69 -19.51 48.80
CA PRO A 49 18.76 -20.27 49.44
C PRO A 49 20.05 -20.28 48.62
N LEU A 50 21.16 -20.08 49.22
CA LEU A 50 22.47 -20.01 48.56
C LEU A 50 22.73 -21.23 47.64
N ALA A 51 22.34 -22.41 48.07
CA ALA A 51 22.42 -23.63 47.28
C ALA A 51 21.67 -23.56 45.94
N GLN A 52 20.62 -22.72 45.83
CA GLN A 52 19.78 -22.61 44.64
C GLN A 52 20.03 -21.34 43.83
N LEU A 53 20.92 -20.47 44.30
CA LEU A 53 21.18 -19.17 43.67
C LEU A 53 21.59 -19.29 42.17
N ALA A 54 22.47 -20.26 41.87
CA ALA A 54 22.93 -20.50 40.51
C ALA A 54 21.77 -20.98 39.57
N VAL A 55 20.95 -21.89 40.08
CA VAL A 55 19.78 -22.41 39.32
C VAL A 55 18.74 -21.32 39.12
N ALA A 56 18.44 -20.54 40.17
CA ALA A 56 17.50 -19.43 40.08
C ALA A 56 17.96 -18.37 39.06
N ARG A 57 19.24 -18.01 39.04
CA ARG A 57 19.79 -17.09 38.03
C ARG A 57 19.63 -17.62 36.63
N ALA A 58 19.99 -18.89 36.41
CA ALA A 58 19.91 -19.51 35.08
C ALA A 58 18.43 -19.54 34.56
N GLU A 59 17.47 -19.80 35.43
CA GLU A 59 16.05 -19.79 35.02
C GLU A 59 15.54 -18.39 34.73
N LEU A 60 15.93 -17.37 35.49
CA LEU A 60 15.59 -15.98 35.17
C LEU A 60 16.25 -15.50 33.88
N GLU A 61 17.50 -15.87 33.61
CA GLU A 61 18.18 -15.56 32.35
C GLU A 61 17.49 -16.24 31.16
N ARG A 62 17.12 -17.53 31.30
CA ARG A 62 16.36 -18.25 30.27
C ARG A 62 15.03 -17.56 29.98
N TYR A 63 14.28 -17.23 31.02
CA TYR A 63 13.03 -16.49 30.89
C TYR A 63 13.22 -15.12 30.20
N ALA A 64 14.27 -14.39 30.57
CA ALA A 64 14.60 -13.12 29.92
C ALA A 64 14.92 -13.28 28.43
N LEU A 65 15.62 -14.36 28.05
CA LEU A 65 15.89 -14.68 26.64
C LEU A 65 14.63 -15.07 25.88
N GLU A 66 13.75 -15.88 26.48
CA GLU A 66 12.47 -16.28 25.87
C GLU A 66 11.53 -15.09 25.70
N ARG A 67 11.56 -14.17 26.68
CA ARG A 67 10.76 -12.95 26.65
C ARG A 67 11.38 -11.80 25.89
N ALA A 68 12.68 -11.90 25.57
CA ALA A 68 13.33 -10.88 24.76
C ALA A 68 12.47 -10.66 23.51
N PRO A 69 11.98 -9.43 23.25
CA PRO A 69 11.15 -9.19 22.08
C PRO A 69 11.95 -9.65 20.88
N VAL A 70 11.47 -10.69 20.21
CA VAL A 70 12.04 -11.10 18.92
C VAL A 70 12.11 -9.82 18.12
N ARG A 71 13.32 -9.28 17.95
CA ARG A 71 13.55 -8.07 17.17
C ARG A 71 13.15 -8.44 15.75
N ARG A 72 11.84 -8.28 15.46
CA ARG A 72 11.33 -8.50 14.11
C ARG A 72 12.17 -7.60 13.23
N VAL A 73 13.12 -8.21 12.52
CA VAL A 73 13.85 -7.52 11.48
C VAL A 73 12.78 -7.05 10.52
N ARG A 74 12.42 -5.77 10.63
CA ARG A 74 11.45 -5.18 9.70
C ARG A 74 12.11 -5.26 8.34
N PRO A 75 11.50 -5.93 7.36
CA PRO A 75 12.08 -5.99 6.03
C PRO A 75 12.30 -4.54 5.57
N VAL A 76 13.54 -4.24 5.21
CA VAL A 76 13.89 -2.93 4.68
C VAL A 76 13.19 -2.81 3.33
N PHE A 77 12.27 -1.86 3.22
CA PHE A 77 11.62 -1.58 1.94
C PHE A 77 12.67 -1.05 0.96
N MET A 78 12.91 -1.80 -0.09
CA MET A 78 13.81 -1.40 -1.18
C MET A 78 12.96 -1.02 -2.40
N PRO A 79 12.88 0.27 -2.76
CA PRO A 79 12.14 0.71 -3.93
C PRO A 79 12.70 0.10 -5.21
N PHE A 80 11.84 -0.08 -6.21
CA PHE A 80 12.27 -0.49 -7.55
C PHE A 80 12.96 0.68 -8.25
N SER A 81 14.04 0.39 -8.96
CA SER A 81 14.67 1.29 -9.93
C SER A 81 13.89 1.27 -11.26
N GLY A 82 13.98 2.32 -12.05
CA GLY A 82 13.34 2.41 -13.35
C GLY A 82 11.83 2.74 -13.29
N ALA A 83 11.33 3.15 -12.14
CA ALA A 83 9.91 3.55 -11.99
C ALA A 83 9.54 4.75 -12.88
N GLU A 84 10.50 5.60 -13.19
CA GLU A 84 10.39 6.74 -14.10
C GLU A 84 10.05 6.32 -15.54
N ILE A 85 10.44 5.14 -15.98
CA ILE A 85 10.10 4.61 -17.31
C ILE A 85 8.58 4.46 -17.44
N GLY A 86 7.92 3.86 -16.45
CA GLY A 86 6.47 3.70 -16.45
C GLY A 86 5.74 5.05 -16.45
N SER A 87 6.22 6.02 -15.67
CA SER A 87 5.67 7.38 -15.65
C SER A 87 5.88 8.11 -16.98
N GLY A 88 7.04 7.92 -17.62
CA GLY A 88 7.31 8.48 -18.95
C GLY A 88 6.40 7.89 -20.02
N ILE A 89 6.16 6.57 -20.01
CA ILE A 89 5.24 5.90 -20.93
C ILE A 89 3.80 6.39 -20.70
N TYR A 90 3.35 6.52 -19.46
CA TYR A 90 2.04 7.08 -19.13
C TYR A 90 1.87 8.49 -19.70
N ALA A 91 2.84 9.38 -19.47
CA ALA A 91 2.79 10.74 -19.96
C ALA A 91 2.78 10.79 -21.49
N ALA A 92 3.65 10.02 -22.14
CA ALA A 92 3.72 9.94 -23.59
C ALA A 92 2.40 9.42 -24.20
N LEU A 93 1.78 8.42 -23.59
CA LEU A 93 0.50 7.87 -24.01
C LEU A 93 -0.63 8.91 -23.95
N LEU A 94 -0.76 9.64 -22.82
CA LEU A 94 -1.80 10.67 -22.69
C LEU A 94 -1.60 11.81 -23.69
N VAL A 95 -0.37 12.28 -23.89
CA VAL A 95 -0.04 13.32 -24.87
C VAL A 95 -0.33 12.84 -26.30
N LEU A 96 0.03 11.60 -26.62
CA LEU A 96 -0.26 11.01 -27.94
C LEU A 96 -1.76 10.94 -28.20
N VAL A 97 -2.54 10.44 -27.24
CA VAL A 97 -4.01 10.35 -27.40
C VAL A 97 -4.65 11.74 -27.50
N ALA A 98 -4.22 12.69 -26.69
CA ALA A 98 -4.69 14.07 -26.76
C ALA A 98 -4.36 14.73 -28.14
N TYR A 99 -3.17 14.48 -28.66
CA TYR A 99 -2.79 14.93 -30.00
C TYR A 99 -3.67 14.29 -31.09
N CYS A 100 -3.83 12.96 -31.06
CA CYS A 100 -4.68 12.24 -32.03
C CYS A 100 -6.13 12.70 -31.98
N ALA A 101 -6.67 12.94 -30.78
CA ALA A 101 -8.02 13.46 -30.59
C ALA A 101 -8.14 14.89 -31.13
N GLY A 102 -7.15 15.74 -30.89
CA GLY A 102 -7.12 17.14 -31.35
C GLY A 102 -7.09 17.27 -32.86
N ILE A 103 -6.37 16.39 -33.58
CA ILE A 103 -6.32 16.40 -35.05
C ILE A 103 -7.37 15.48 -35.70
N GLN A 104 -8.24 14.86 -34.92
CA GLN A 104 -9.22 13.86 -35.38
C GLN A 104 -8.56 12.77 -36.26
N ALA A 105 -7.43 12.24 -35.77
CA ALA A 105 -6.64 11.24 -36.48
C ALA A 105 -7.54 10.10 -36.97
N PHE A 106 -7.26 9.57 -38.13
CA PHE A 106 -8.02 8.56 -38.88
C PHE A 106 -9.47 8.99 -39.20
N GLY A 107 -9.76 10.29 -39.20
CA GLY A 107 -11.10 10.82 -39.47
C GLY A 107 -12.12 10.48 -38.41
N ALA A 108 -11.68 10.15 -37.20
CA ALA A 108 -12.53 9.67 -36.10
C ALA A 108 -12.73 10.75 -35.03
N ASP A 109 -13.96 10.80 -34.46
CA ASP A 109 -14.23 11.53 -33.23
C ASP A 109 -13.82 10.66 -32.03
N TRP A 110 -12.59 10.90 -31.54
CA TRP A 110 -12.01 10.15 -30.45
C TRP A 110 -12.80 10.26 -29.15
N LEU A 111 -13.39 11.44 -28.86
CA LEU A 111 -14.21 11.64 -27.68
C LEU A 111 -15.52 10.84 -27.77
N ALA A 112 -16.21 10.90 -28.89
CA ALA A 112 -17.46 10.16 -29.08
C ALA A 112 -17.25 8.64 -29.05
N GLN A 113 -16.11 8.17 -29.59
CA GLN A 113 -15.80 6.74 -29.69
C GLN A 113 -15.16 6.16 -28.42
N GLY A 114 -14.42 6.96 -27.65
CA GLY A 114 -13.61 6.48 -26.53
C GLY A 114 -14.10 6.88 -25.15
N SER A 115 -14.99 7.89 -24.99
CA SER A 115 -15.50 8.26 -23.67
C SER A 115 -16.33 7.15 -23.02
N LEU A 116 -16.29 7.06 -21.72
CA LEU A 116 -17.22 6.23 -20.95
C LEU A 116 -18.64 6.68 -21.26
N ASP A 117 -19.53 5.75 -21.50
CA ASP A 117 -20.94 6.01 -21.88
C ASP A 117 -21.82 4.90 -21.30
N SER A 118 -22.54 5.20 -20.23
CA SER A 118 -23.39 4.24 -19.54
C SER A 118 -24.56 3.72 -20.40
N ARG A 119 -25.03 4.51 -21.38
CA ARG A 119 -26.09 4.09 -22.31
C ARG A 119 -25.64 2.97 -23.24
N ARG A 120 -24.38 3.01 -23.69
CA ARG A 120 -23.82 2.01 -24.61
C ARG A 120 -23.53 0.68 -23.92
N GLY A 121 -23.63 0.71 -22.62
CA GLY A 121 -23.69 -0.45 -21.76
C GLY A 121 -22.38 -1.24 -21.70
N ALA A 122 -22.00 -1.59 -20.49
CA ALA A 122 -20.85 -2.38 -20.19
C ALA A 122 -20.78 -3.69 -20.99
N ALA A 123 -21.92 -4.27 -21.37
CA ALA A 123 -21.99 -5.55 -22.08
C ALA A 123 -21.54 -5.52 -23.53
N ARG A 124 -21.53 -4.36 -24.18
CA ARG A 124 -21.21 -4.26 -25.63
C ARG A 124 -19.93 -3.47 -25.92
N GLU A 125 -19.61 -2.41 -25.17
CA GLU A 125 -18.48 -1.52 -25.44
C GLU A 125 -17.55 -1.41 -24.21
N TRP A 126 -17.12 -2.55 -23.69
CA TRP A 126 -16.25 -2.64 -22.50
C TRP A 126 -14.94 -1.85 -22.63
N TRP A 127 -14.43 -1.67 -23.84
CA TRP A 127 -13.21 -0.91 -24.13
C TRP A 127 -13.29 0.53 -23.68
N ARG A 128 -14.50 1.10 -23.53
CA ARG A 128 -14.70 2.46 -23.03
C ARG A 128 -14.21 2.65 -21.62
N ALA A 129 -14.23 1.60 -20.81
CA ALA A 129 -13.66 1.63 -19.47
C ALA A 129 -12.13 1.83 -19.50
N VAL A 130 -11.47 1.47 -20.60
CA VAL A 130 -10.01 1.66 -20.82
C VAL A 130 -9.73 2.97 -21.55
N THR A 131 -10.41 3.20 -22.69
CA THR A 131 -10.13 4.35 -23.56
C THR A 131 -10.43 5.69 -22.87
N ALA A 132 -11.49 5.74 -22.05
CA ALA A 132 -11.83 6.92 -21.27
C ALA A 132 -10.71 7.39 -20.33
N LEU A 133 -9.90 6.47 -19.82
CA LEU A 133 -8.72 6.79 -18.98
C LEU A 133 -7.64 7.57 -19.72
N THR A 134 -7.68 7.61 -21.03
CA THR A 134 -6.66 8.27 -21.85
C THR A 134 -7.15 9.56 -22.51
N LEU A 135 -8.45 9.85 -22.43
CA LEU A 135 -9.09 11.04 -23.00
C LEU A 135 -9.20 12.17 -21.97
N HIS A 136 -9.19 13.40 -22.45
CA HIS A 136 -9.36 14.61 -21.61
C HIS A 136 -10.20 15.65 -22.36
N LEU A 137 -11.01 16.40 -21.63
CA LEU A 137 -11.88 17.42 -22.21
C LEU A 137 -11.13 18.66 -22.63
N ASP A 138 -10.08 19.03 -21.85
CA ASP A 138 -9.30 20.24 -22.07
C ASP A 138 -7.86 20.08 -21.59
N GLN A 139 -7.03 21.10 -21.85
CA GLN A 139 -5.61 21.08 -21.52
C GLN A 139 -5.34 21.14 -20.01
N ALA A 140 -6.17 21.84 -19.22
CA ALA A 140 -5.98 21.94 -17.77
C ALA A 140 -6.26 20.58 -17.13
N HIS A 141 -7.31 19.89 -17.58
CA HIS A 141 -7.64 18.53 -17.16
C HIS A 141 -6.52 17.55 -17.51
N LEU A 142 -5.97 17.61 -18.73
CA LEU A 142 -4.82 16.80 -19.13
C LEU A 142 -3.59 17.09 -18.26
N LEU A 143 -3.26 18.35 -18.04
CA LEU A 143 -2.06 18.74 -17.29
C LEU A 143 -2.16 18.30 -15.82
N GLY A 144 -3.32 18.46 -15.20
CA GLY A 144 -3.57 17.97 -13.83
C GLY A 144 -3.36 16.45 -13.73
N ASN A 145 -3.92 15.69 -14.67
CA ASN A 145 -3.75 14.24 -14.70
C ASN A 145 -2.29 13.82 -15.01
N LEU A 146 -1.58 14.53 -15.88
CA LEU A 146 -0.16 14.30 -16.12
C LEU A 146 0.65 14.52 -14.85
N LEU A 147 0.47 15.65 -14.18
CA LEU A 147 1.23 16.00 -12.97
C LEU A 147 1.03 14.97 -11.87
N PHE A 148 -0.23 14.70 -11.51
CA PHE A 148 -0.53 13.78 -10.41
C PHE A 148 -0.30 12.32 -10.79
N GLY A 149 -0.61 11.93 -12.02
CA GLY A 149 -0.39 10.57 -12.51
C GLY A 149 1.09 10.20 -12.56
N VAL A 150 1.95 11.10 -13.06
CA VAL A 150 3.42 10.90 -13.06
C VAL A 150 3.93 10.78 -11.64
N ALA A 151 3.52 11.67 -10.73
CA ALA A 151 3.99 11.67 -9.35
C ALA A 151 3.52 10.43 -8.58
N ILE A 152 2.21 10.16 -8.57
CA ILE A 152 1.59 9.10 -7.75
C ILE A 152 1.82 7.73 -8.40
N GLY A 153 1.66 7.62 -9.73
CA GLY A 153 1.97 6.41 -10.47
C GLY A 153 3.46 6.05 -10.39
N GLY A 154 4.35 7.05 -10.38
CA GLY A 154 5.78 6.86 -10.13
C GLY A 154 6.07 6.29 -8.74
N LEU A 155 5.35 6.74 -7.70
CA LEU A 155 5.44 6.14 -6.35
C LEU A 155 4.95 4.68 -6.36
N ALA A 156 3.86 4.38 -7.05
CA ALA A 156 3.38 3.01 -7.23
C ALA A 156 4.39 2.15 -8.01
N GLY A 157 5.00 2.70 -9.06
CA GLY A 157 6.09 2.05 -9.79
C GLY A 157 7.31 1.74 -8.90
N ARG A 158 7.64 2.61 -7.95
CA ARG A 158 8.68 2.36 -6.94
C ARG A 158 8.29 1.27 -5.94
N ALA A 159 7.00 1.15 -5.62
CA ALA A 159 6.51 0.17 -4.67
C ALA A 159 6.36 -1.23 -5.28
N PHE A 160 5.86 -1.34 -6.50
CA PHE A 160 5.49 -2.60 -7.16
C PHE A 160 6.36 -2.96 -8.38
N GLY A 161 7.17 -2.03 -8.84
CA GLY A 161 7.91 -2.10 -10.10
C GLY A 161 7.18 -1.39 -11.25
N PRO A 162 7.94 -0.95 -12.28
CA PRO A 162 7.41 -0.13 -13.37
C PRO A 162 6.33 -0.84 -14.19
N GLY A 163 6.43 -2.13 -14.40
CA GLY A 163 5.44 -2.87 -15.17
C GLY A 163 4.24 -3.31 -14.35
N ILE A 164 4.48 -4.03 -13.25
CA ILE A 164 3.39 -4.53 -12.38
C ILE A 164 2.60 -3.36 -11.77
N GLY A 165 3.27 -2.30 -11.30
CA GLY A 165 2.60 -1.14 -10.72
C GLY A 165 1.61 -0.49 -11.69
N TRP A 166 2.05 -0.19 -12.90
CA TRP A 166 1.19 0.43 -13.92
C TRP A 166 0.12 -0.52 -14.47
N ALA A 167 0.42 -1.82 -14.64
CA ALA A 167 -0.59 -2.81 -14.99
C ALA A 167 -1.69 -2.93 -13.92
N SER A 168 -1.30 -2.87 -12.63
CA SER A 168 -2.25 -2.91 -11.51
C SER A 168 -3.11 -1.65 -11.45
N ILE A 169 -2.51 -0.47 -11.69
CA ILE A 169 -3.25 0.79 -11.77
C ILE A 169 -4.29 0.72 -12.90
N LEU A 170 -3.86 0.29 -14.09
CA LEU A 170 -4.76 0.17 -15.24
C LEU A 170 -5.90 -0.82 -14.97
N ALA A 171 -5.60 -1.99 -14.41
CA ALA A 171 -6.61 -3.00 -14.09
C ALA A 171 -7.62 -2.48 -13.05
N ALA A 172 -7.15 -1.85 -11.96
CA ALA A 172 -8.02 -1.27 -10.93
C ALA A 172 -8.89 -0.14 -11.50
N ALA A 173 -8.31 0.77 -12.28
CA ALA A 173 -9.03 1.88 -12.91
C ALA A 173 -10.05 1.40 -13.95
N THR A 174 -9.69 0.39 -14.76
CA THR A 174 -10.63 -0.22 -15.72
C THR A 174 -11.81 -0.87 -15.00
N THR A 175 -11.54 -1.59 -13.91
CA THR A 175 -12.60 -2.20 -13.08
C THR A 175 -13.51 -1.12 -12.48
N ALA A 176 -12.94 -0.03 -12.00
CA ALA A 176 -13.68 1.09 -11.44
C ALA A 176 -14.56 1.78 -12.49
N ASN A 177 -14.02 2.11 -13.66
CA ASN A 177 -14.76 2.69 -14.76
C ASN A 177 -15.87 1.74 -15.27
N TYR A 178 -15.61 0.44 -15.28
CA TYR A 178 -16.61 -0.54 -15.65
C TYR A 178 -17.75 -0.59 -14.61
N ALA A 179 -17.43 -0.54 -13.32
CA ALA A 179 -18.42 -0.47 -12.27
C ALA A 179 -19.21 0.85 -12.31
N ASP A 180 -18.54 1.98 -12.54
CA ASP A 180 -19.19 3.28 -12.72
C ASP A 180 -20.19 3.26 -13.89
N MET A 181 -19.80 2.69 -15.01
CA MET A 181 -20.63 2.54 -16.19
C MET A 181 -21.92 1.71 -15.93
N LEU A 182 -21.86 0.77 -14.97
CA LEU A 182 -23.00 -0.06 -14.56
C LEU A 182 -23.93 0.62 -13.56
N ILE A 183 -23.39 1.49 -12.70
CA ILE A 183 -24.11 2.10 -11.58
C ILE A 183 -24.70 3.46 -11.97
N SER A 184 -24.00 4.19 -12.84
CA SER A 184 -24.37 5.55 -13.23
C SER A 184 -25.58 5.62 -14.18
N PRO A 185 -26.32 6.73 -14.18
CA PRO A 185 -27.47 6.91 -15.06
C PRO A 185 -27.09 6.73 -16.56
N PRO A 186 -28.05 6.33 -17.42
CA PRO A 186 -27.79 6.12 -18.85
C PRO A 186 -27.26 7.35 -19.61
N THR A 187 -27.44 8.54 -19.05
CA THR A 187 -26.97 9.82 -19.63
C THR A 187 -25.52 10.14 -19.21
N HIS A 188 -24.95 9.36 -18.31
CA HIS A 188 -23.62 9.60 -17.77
C HIS A 188 -22.54 9.35 -18.83
N ARG A 189 -21.61 10.31 -18.91
CA ARG A 189 -20.40 10.24 -19.73
C ARG A 189 -19.23 10.80 -18.96
N ALA A 190 -18.09 10.10 -19.04
CA ALA A 190 -16.86 10.51 -18.36
C ALA A 190 -15.61 10.27 -19.21
N VAL A 191 -14.59 11.09 -18.98
CA VAL A 191 -13.25 10.95 -19.52
C VAL A 191 -12.23 11.45 -18.48
N GLY A 192 -11.04 10.93 -18.52
CA GLY A 192 -9.93 11.40 -17.67
C GLY A 192 -9.14 10.27 -17.04
N ALA A 193 -7.83 10.48 -16.91
CA ALA A 193 -6.96 9.56 -16.20
C ALA A 193 -7.12 9.62 -14.68
N SER A 194 -8.00 10.47 -14.17
CA SER A 194 -8.18 10.69 -12.74
C SER A 194 -8.58 9.42 -11.98
N THR A 195 -9.45 8.58 -12.55
CA THR A 195 -9.78 7.26 -11.98
C THR A 195 -8.51 6.40 -11.79
N ALA A 196 -7.55 6.44 -12.73
CA ALA A 196 -6.27 5.75 -12.60
C ALA A 196 -5.36 6.39 -11.53
N VAL A 197 -5.39 7.72 -11.39
CA VAL A 197 -4.69 8.43 -10.32
C VAL A 197 -5.22 8.00 -8.96
N PHE A 198 -6.54 7.95 -8.78
CA PHE A 198 -7.16 7.47 -7.54
C PHE A 198 -6.93 5.98 -7.30
N ALA A 199 -6.90 5.15 -8.35
CA ALA A 199 -6.51 3.75 -8.24
C ALA A 199 -5.04 3.60 -7.76
N ALA A 200 -4.12 4.44 -8.28
CA ALA A 200 -2.74 4.46 -7.81
C ALA A 200 -2.62 4.87 -6.33
N LEU A 201 -3.41 5.86 -5.89
CA LEU A 201 -3.51 6.26 -4.48
C LEU A 201 -3.97 5.09 -3.61
N GLY A 202 -5.07 4.45 -3.99
CA GLY A 202 -5.60 3.28 -3.28
C GLY A 202 -4.58 2.14 -3.20
N LEU A 203 -3.91 1.84 -4.30
CA LEU A 203 -2.88 0.81 -4.38
C LEU A 203 -1.74 1.07 -3.37
N LEU A 204 -1.28 2.32 -3.28
CA LEU A 204 -0.25 2.74 -2.32
C LEU A 204 -0.73 2.64 -0.86
N VAL A 205 -1.96 3.01 -0.58
CA VAL A 205 -2.57 2.87 0.76
C VAL A 205 -2.64 1.39 1.16
N GLY A 206 -3.15 0.52 0.29
CA GLY A 206 -3.21 -0.93 0.52
C GLY A 206 -1.83 -1.53 0.76
N PHE A 207 -0.82 -1.08 0.01
CA PHE A 207 0.58 -1.44 0.19
C PHE A 207 1.14 -1.00 1.56
N ALA A 208 0.98 0.28 1.90
CA ALA A 208 1.55 0.85 3.11
C ALA A 208 0.97 0.25 4.38
N TRP A 209 -0.30 -0.12 4.36
CA TRP A 209 -1.01 -0.67 5.52
C TRP A 209 -0.44 -2.00 5.99
N ARG A 210 0.07 -2.80 5.07
CA ARG A 210 0.49 -4.18 5.35
C ARG A 210 1.99 -4.38 5.46
N HIS A 211 2.81 -3.50 4.90
CA HIS A 211 4.27 -3.68 4.89
C HIS A 211 4.98 -3.24 6.17
N GLY A 212 4.26 -2.86 7.24
CA GLY A 212 4.87 -2.44 8.50
C GLY A 212 5.89 -1.31 8.34
N LEU A 213 5.66 -0.45 7.36
CA LEU A 213 6.54 0.66 6.98
C LEU A 213 6.84 1.57 8.17
N THR A 214 7.99 2.22 8.17
CA THR A 214 8.32 3.29 9.13
C THR A 214 7.29 4.43 9.01
N LEU A 215 7.17 5.28 10.03
CA LEU A 215 6.30 6.45 9.95
C LEU A 215 6.61 7.34 8.74
N ARG A 216 7.91 7.50 8.42
CA ARG A 216 8.37 8.25 7.25
C ARG A 216 7.89 7.63 5.94
N ASP A 217 8.01 6.31 5.81
CA ASP A 217 7.57 5.60 4.60
C ASP A 217 6.05 5.57 4.50
N ARG A 218 5.33 5.41 5.61
CA ARG A 218 3.86 5.55 5.64
C ARG A 218 3.41 6.93 5.20
N PHE A 219 4.09 7.98 5.66
CA PHE A 219 3.78 9.33 5.22
C PHE A 219 3.94 9.45 3.70
N LYS A 220 5.08 8.99 3.16
CA LYS A 220 5.39 9.08 1.73
C LYS A 220 4.46 8.24 0.84
N TYR A 221 4.15 7.00 1.25
CA TYR A 221 3.43 6.04 0.39
C TYR A 221 1.93 5.91 0.70
N ALA A 222 1.44 6.46 1.79
CA ALA A 222 0.02 6.45 2.13
C ALA A 222 -0.54 7.86 2.32
N TYR A 223 -0.01 8.63 3.27
CA TYR A 223 -0.64 9.90 3.64
C TYR A 223 -0.43 11.00 2.61
N ALA A 224 0.80 11.25 2.17
CA ALA A 224 1.08 12.30 1.19
C ALA A 224 0.30 12.09 -0.13
N PRO A 225 0.19 10.86 -0.69
CA PRO A 225 -0.68 10.59 -1.81
C PRO A 225 -2.15 10.89 -1.53
N VAL A 226 -2.70 10.50 -0.37
CA VAL A 226 -4.11 10.81 -0.02
C VAL A 226 -4.34 12.31 0.06
N PHE A 227 -3.47 13.06 0.74
CA PHE A 227 -3.57 14.52 0.78
C PHE A 227 -3.45 15.15 -0.63
N GLY A 228 -2.54 14.61 -1.46
CA GLY A 228 -2.42 15.02 -2.87
C GLY A 228 -3.70 14.75 -3.66
N GLY A 229 -4.34 13.61 -3.45
CA GLY A 229 -5.62 13.26 -4.09
C GLY A 229 -6.77 14.17 -3.64
N VAL A 230 -6.87 14.46 -2.33
CA VAL A 230 -7.85 15.43 -1.80
C VAL A 230 -7.59 16.82 -2.37
N ALA A 231 -6.33 17.26 -2.45
CA ALA A 231 -5.98 18.53 -3.06
C ALA A 231 -6.33 18.57 -4.55
N LEU A 232 -6.13 17.47 -5.27
CA LEU A 232 -6.52 17.33 -6.67
C LEU A 232 -8.04 17.44 -6.84
N LEU A 233 -8.82 16.74 -5.99
CA LEU A 233 -10.28 16.87 -5.98
C LEU A 233 -10.72 18.30 -5.70
N ALA A 234 -10.11 18.97 -4.72
CA ALA A 234 -10.42 20.35 -4.40
C ALA A 234 -10.05 21.30 -5.55
N LEU A 235 -8.91 21.10 -6.19
CA LEU A 235 -8.43 21.93 -7.29
C LEU A 235 -9.25 21.76 -8.58
N LEU A 236 -9.61 20.52 -8.92
CA LEU A 236 -10.37 20.20 -10.12
C LEU A 236 -11.88 20.21 -9.87
N GLY A 237 -12.33 20.02 -8.61
CA GLY A 237 -13.74 19.92 -8.24
C GLY A 237 -14.36 21.22 -7.74
N ALA A 238 -13.57 22.26 -7.45
CA ALA A 238 -14.07 23.50 -6.85
C ALA A 238 -14.76 24.46 -7.84
N GLY A 239 -15.41 23.97 -8.87
CA GLY A 239 -16.15 24.84 -9.78
C GLY A 239 -16.74 24.18 -11.01
N ASP A 240 -16.52 22.91 -11.24
CA ASP A 240 -16.94 22.26 -12.48
C ASP A 240 -17.90 21.09 -12.22
N GLN A 241 -19.05 21.10 -12.90
CA GLN A 241 -20.05 20.02 -12.87
C GLN A 241 -19.55 18.72 -13.54
N HIS A 242 -18.29 18.68 -13.97
CA HIS A 242 -17.70 17.59 -14.76
C HIS A 242 -16.83 16.63 -13.95
N VAL A 243 -16.72 16.82 -12.61
CA VAL A 243 -15.92 15.91 -11.78
C VAL A 243 -16.72 14.67 -11.42
N ASP A 244 -16.28 13.53 -11.91
CA ASP A 244 -16.85 12.23 -11.60
C ASP A 244 -16.36 11.71 -10.24
N VAL A 245 -17.03 12.14 -9.18
CA VAL A 245 -16.70 11.74 -7.80
C VAL A 245 -16.89 10.24 -7.59
N LEU A 246 -17.88 9.62 -8.26
CA LEU A 246 -18.14 8.18 -8.14
C LEU A 246 -16.99 7.38 -8.74
N ALA A 247 -16.56 7.71 -9.95
CA ALA A 247 -15.41 7.06 -10.59
C ALA A 247 -14.12 7.19 -9.75
N HIS A 248 -13.90 8.35 -9.13
CA HIS A 248 -12.74 8.58 -8.24
C HIS A 248 -12.80 7.68 -6.99
N ALA A 249 -13.96 7.61 -6.33
CA ALA A 249 -14.16 6.75 -5.16
C ALA A 249 -14.00 5.27 -5.52
N LEU A 250 -14.57 4.82 -6.62
CA LEU A 250 -14.45 3.47 -7.14
C LEU A 250 -12.99 3.16 -7.51
N GLY A 251 -12.28 4.10 -8.15
CA GLY A 251 -10.85 3.98 -8.46
C GLY A 251 -10.02 3.75 -7.21
N PHE A 252 -10.22 4.57 -6.19
CA PHE A 252 -9.52 4.44 -4.91
C PHE A 252 -9.82 3.09 -4.24
N ILE A 253 -11.08 2.68 -4.14
CA ILE A 253 -11.49 1.41 -3.53
C ILE A 253 -10.88 0.22 -4.29
N ALA A 254 -10.96 0.21 -5.63
CA ALA A 254 -10.38 -0.84 -6.46
C ALA A 254 -8.85 -0.90 -6.28
N GLY A 255 -8.19 0.25 -6.17
CA GLY A 255 -6.77 0.34 -5.87
C GLY A 255 -6.41 -0.26 -4.50
N VAL A 256 -7.14 0.11 -3.44
CA VAL A 256 -6.94 -0.47 -2.09
C VAL A 256 -7.14 -1.98 -2.11
N ALA A 257 -8.20 -2.47 -2.76
CA ALA A 257 -8.49 -3.89 -2.89
C ALA A 257 -7.37 -4.62 -3.62
N THR A 258 -6.84 -4.04 -4.71
CA THR A 258 -5.71 -4.60 -5.47
C THR A 258 -4.44 -4.67 -4.60
N GLY A 259 -4.09 -3.61 -3.90
CA GLY A 259 -2.94 -3.58 -2.98
C GLY A 259 -3.06 -4.57 -1.84
N TRP A 260 -4.25 -4.73 -1.28
CA TRP A 260 -4.56 -5.71 -0.25
C TRP A 260 -4.46 -7.15 -0.79
N LEU A 261 -4.99 -7.40 -2.00
CA LEU A 261 -4.97 -8.73 -2.64
C LEU A 261 -3.53 -9.19 -2.91
N TYR A 262 -2.65 -8.32 -3.39
CA TYR A 262 -1.22 -8.63 -3.56
C TYR A 262 -0.60 -9.16 -2.28
N PHE A 263 -0.93 -8.53 -1.16
CA PHE A 263 -0.46 -8.98 0.13
C PHE A 263 -1.09 -10.32 0.54
N ARG A 264 -2.40 -10.48 0.36
CA ARG A 264 -3.15 -11.68 0.79
C ARG A 264 -2.70 -12.93 0.05
N LEU A 265 -2.41 -12.82 -1.22
CA LEU A 265 -1.96 -13.92 -2.07
C LEU A 265 -0.46 -14.21 -1.93
N GLY A 266 0.26 -13.42 -1.11
CA GLY A 266 1.71 -13.59 -0.97
C GLY A 266 2.44 -13.42 -2.31
N ILE A 267 1.88 -12.63 -3.24
CA ILE A 267 2.50 -12.38 -4.54
C ILE A 267 3.79 -11.63 -4.26
N PRO A 268 4.96 -12.25 -4.45
CA PRO A 268 6.22 -11.59 -4.21
C PRO A 268 6.34 -10.39 -5.15
N GLN A 269 6.87 -9.28 -4.63
CA GLN A 269 7.27 -8.16 -5.47
C GLN A 269 8.34 -8.69 -6.44
N SER A 270 7.89 -9.15 -7.62
CA SER A 270 8.79 -9.77 -8.58
C SER A 270 9.80 -8.75 -9.06
N ARG A 271 11.06 -8.95 -8.67
CA ARG A 271 12.18 -8.17 -9.18
C ARG A 271 12.69 -8.68 -10.54
N SER A 272 12.06 -9.74 -11.07
CA SER A 272 12.35 -10.24 -12.40
C SER A 272 12.06 -9.18 -13.46
N ARG A 273 13.07 -8.80 -14.22
CA ARG A 273 12.96 -7.85 -15.31
C ARG A 273 11.96 -8.31 -16.38
N GLY A 274 11.96 -9.61 -16.68
CA GLY A 274 11.03 -10.22 -17.64
C GLY A 274 9.57 -10.07 -17.22
N VAL A 275 9.26 -10.30 -15.93
CA VAL A 275 7.90 -10.14 -15.41
C VAL A 275 7.45 -8.68 -15.45
N GLN A 276 8.32 -7.74 -15.11
CA GLN A 276 8.00 -6.32 -15.20
C GLN A 276 7.73 -5.88 -16.65
N ILE A 277 8.58 -6.32 -17.60
CA ILE A 277 8.38 -6.02 -19.03
C ILE A 277 7.08 -6.65 -19.53
N ALA A 278 6.82 -7.91 -19.21
CA ALA A 278 5.60 -8.60 -19.64
C ALA A 278 4.33 -7.92 -19.10
N ALA A 279 4.32 -7.52 -17.83
CA ALA A 279 3.19 -6.81 -17.24
C ALA A 279 2.95 -5.45 -17.90
N GLY A 280 4.01 -4.66 -18.13
CA GLY A 280 3.92 -3.37 -18.82
C GLY A 280 3.46 -3.53 -20.27
N ALA A 281 4.00 -4.50 -21.00
CA ALA A 281 3.59 -4.80 -22.37
C ALA A 281 2.13 -5.24 -22.44
N ALA A 282 1.64 -6.06 -21.50
CA ALA A 282 0.25 -6.46 -21.43
C ALA A 282 -0.68 -5.26 -21.19
N ALA A 283 -0.29 -4.34 -20.31
CA ALA A 283 -1.04 -3.10 -20.07
C ALA A 283 -1.14 -2.24 -21.34
N LEU A 284 -0.02 -2.04 -22.04
CA LEU A 284 0.00 -1.29 -23.31
C LEU A 284 -0.81 -1.98 -24.41
N ALA A 285 -0.72 -3.30 -24.51
CA ALA A 285 -1.50 -4.10 -25.45
C ALA A 285 -3.00 -3.99 -25.19
N LEU A 286 -3.43 -3.96 -23.92
CA LEU A 286 -4.82 -3.74 -23.55
C LEU A 286 -5.32 -2.36 -24.01
N VAL A 287 -4.55 -1.30 -23.80
CA VAL A 287 -4.90 0.06 -24.25
C VAL A 287 -4.96 0.13 -25.78
N ALA A 288 -3.97 -0.45 -26.48
CA ALA A 288 -3.95 -0.49 -27.94
C ALA A 288 -5.13 -1.28 -28.51
N LEU A 289 -5.47 -2.43 -27.92
CA LEU A 289 -6.64 -3.22 -28.29
C LEU A 289 -7.94 -2.44 -28.09
N ALA A 290 -8.08 -1.79 -26.94
CA ALA A 290 -9.27 -0.98 -26.61
C ALA A 290 -9.47 0.13 -27.65
N TRP A 291 -8.41 0.85 -28.04
CA TRP A 291 -8.49 1.86 -29.09
C TRP A 291 -8.73 1.26 -30.48
N ALA A 292 -8.10 0.11 -30.78
CA ALA A 292 -8.37 -0.58 -32.05
C ALA A 292 -9.86 -0.99 -32.18
N LEU A 293 -10.49 -1.39 -31.09
CA LEU A 293 -11.93 -1.71 -31.06
C LEU A 293 -12.80 -0.44 -31.17
N ALA A 294 -12.43 0.63 -30.49
CA ALA A 294 -13.15 1.91 -30.52
C ALA A 294 -13.15 2.54 -31.92
N LEU A 295 -12.02 2.50 -32.61
CA LEU A 295 -11.82 3.14 -33.91
C LEU A 295 -12.32 2.31 -35.12
N ARG A 296 -12.68 1.04 -34.93
CA ARG A 296 -13.24 0.19 -35.99
C ARG A 296 -14.69 0.52 -36.36
N ARG A 297 -15.33 1.42 -35.64
CA ARG A 297 -16.72 1.88 -35.84
C ARG A 297 -16.71 3.31 -36.32
#